data_1a0c55c94855912ac6f82eb5cfcb7e1e
#
_entry.id   1a0c55c94855912ac6f82eb5cfcb7e1e
#
_cell.length_a   1.000
_cell.length_b   1.000
_cell.length_c   1.000
_cell.angle_alpha   90.00
_cell.angle_beta   90.00
_cell.angle_gamma   90.00
#
_symmetry.space_group_name_H-M   'P 1'
#
loop_
_entity.id
_entity.type
_entity.pdbx_description
1 polymer ?
#
loop_
_entity_poly.entity_id
_entity_poly.type
_entity_poly.pdbx_seq_one_letter_code
_entity_poly.pdbx_strand_id
1 'polypeptide(L)'
;MESVEIHGVKAKVARTFTERARGLIGMTKPPPGEGMLILRCNAIHTFFMSYPIDAVFFDRHDRVVKEVRGIKPWRFLVWGGWKAVKVLETASTF
;
A
#
# COMPACT_ATOMS: atom_id res chain seq x y z
N MET A 1 -12.12 10.09 1.34
CA MET A 1 -11.69 8.82 1.96
C MET A 1 -11.52 9.01 3.45
N GLU A 2 -11.89 8.02 4.21
CA GLU A 2 -11.58 8.06 5.65
C GLU A 2 -10.09 7.80 5.88
N SER A 3 -9.61 8.20 7.05
CA SER A 3 -8.22 7.98 7.46
C SER A 3 -8.19 7.17 8.73
N VAL A 4 -7.19 6.30 8.85
CA VAL A 4 -6.94 5.50 10.05
C VAL A 4 -5.46 5.58 10.40
N GLU A 5 -5.14 5.28 11.65
CA GLU A 5 -3.77 5.08 12.07
C GLU A 5 -3.46 3.59 12.08
N ILE A 6 -2.42 3.19 11.37
CA ILE A 6 -1.98 1.80 11.31
C ILE A 6 -0.47 1.77 11.14
N HIS A 7 0.20 0.97 11.93
CA HIS A 7 1.64 0.75 11.83
C HIS A 7 2.43 2.08 11.86
N GLY A 8 1.96 3.04 12.69
CA GLY A 8 2.60 4.34 12.83
C GLY A 8 2.34 5.29 11.66
N VAL A 9 1.42 4.95 10.77
CA VAL A 9 1.14 5.72 9.55
C VAL A 9 -0.31 6.21 9.58
N LYS A 10 -0.51 7.48 9.22
CA LYS A 10 -1.84 8.03 8.97
C LYS A 10 -2.21 7.69 7.52
N ALA A 11 -3.10 6.72 7.36
CA ALA A 11 -3.42 6.17 6.04
C ALA A 11 -4.83 6.53 5.62
N LYS A 12 -4.99 6.93 4.36
CA LYS A 12 -6.30 7.01 3.71
C LYS A 12 -6.73 5.61 3.36
N VAL A 13 -8.02 5.30 3.55
CA VAL A 13 -8.53 3.94 3.35
C VAL A 13 -9.16 3.81 1.97
N ALA A 14 -8.61 2.95 1.13
CA ALA A 14 -9.15 2.63 -0.19
C ALA A 14 -10.13 1.45 -0.06
N ARG A 15 -11.43 1.73 -0.22
CA ARG A 15 -12.50 0.74 -0.04
C ARG A 15 -13.16 0.32 -1.34
N THR A 16 -13.38 1.28 -2.24
CA THR A 16 -14.08 1.00 -3.50
C THR A 16 -13.14 0.29 -4.47
N PHE A 17 -13.71 -0.37 -5.47
CA PHE A 17 -12.91 -1.02 -6.50
C PHE A 17 -11.94 -0.05 -7.16
N THR A 18 -12.42 1.15 -7.51
CA THR A 18 -11.59 2.17 -8.16
C THR A 18 -10.47 2.65 -7.24
N GLU A 19 -10.78 2.96 -5.99
CA GLU A 19 -9.78 3.38 -5.02
C GLU A 19 -8.74 2.30 -4.80
N ARG A 20 -9.16 1.05 -4.68
CA ARG A 20 -8.27 -0.09 -4.46
C ARG A 20 -7.36 -0.36 -5.66
N ALA A 21 -7.92 -0.28 -6.86
CA ALA A 21 -7.14 -0.48 -8.08
C ALA A 21 -6.12 0.64 -8.29
N ARG A 22 -6.46 1.85 -7.87
CA ARG A 22 -5.61 3.02 -8.03
C ARG A 22 -4.49 3.08 -6.99
N GLY A 23 -4.80 2.82 -5.70
CA GLY A 23 -3.82 2.99 -4.63
C GLY A 23 -3.22 4.39 -4.65
N LEU A 24 -1.90 4.48 -4.71
CA LEU A 24 -1.18 5.75 -4.80
C LEU A 24 -0.95 6.25 -6.23
N ILE A 25 -1.40 5.51 -7.25
CA ILE A 25 -1.16 5.88 -8.65
C ILE A 25 -1.81 7.24 -8.94
N GLY A 26 -1.05 8.14 -9.55
CA GLY A 26 -1.53 9.47 -9.93
C GLY A 26 -1.75 10.42 -8.75
N MET A 27 -1.40 10.02 -7.54
CA MET A 27 -1.48 10.87 -6.36
C MET A 27 -0.13 11.53 -6.10
N THR A 28 -0.17 12.73 -5.51
CA THR A 28 1.04 13.38 -5.04
C THR A 28 1.73 12.49 -4.02
N LYS A 29 3.06 12.44 -4.11
CA LYS A 29 3.86 11.64 -3.18
C LYS A 29 3.51 12.01 -1.73
N PRO A 30 3.01 11.06 -0.92
CA PRO A 30 2.69 11.37 0.47
C PRO A 30 3.96 11.66 1.28
N PRO A 31 3.88 12.57 2.25
CA PRO A 31 5.01 12.84 3.14
C PRO A 31 5.26 11.65 4.08
N PRO A 32 6.44 11.62 4.74
CA PRO A 32 6.69 10.59 5.75
C PRO A 32 5.57 10.53 6.80
N GLY A 33 5.18 9.34 7.18
CA GLY A 33 4.11 9.11 8.15
C GLY A 33 2.70 9.10 7.57
N GLU A 34 2.55 9.28 6.25
CA GLU A 34 1.25 9.20 5.57
C GLU A 34 1.30 8.15 4.48
N GLY A 35 0.14 7.61 4.14
CA GLY A 35 0.06 6.58 3.10
C GLY A 35 -1.37 6.19 2.75
N MET A 36 -1.52 5.03 2.14
CA MET A 36 -2.79 4.48 1.68
C MET A 36 -2.93 3.04 2.18
N LEU A 37 -4.05 2.75 2.84
CA LEU A 37 -4.39 1.39 3.24
C LEU A 37 -5.40 0.83 2.26
N ILE A 38 -5.02 -0.20 1.52
CA ILE A 38 -5.88 -0.84 0.52
C ILE A 38 -6.48 -2.08 1.14
N LEU A 39 -7.81 -2.09 1.29
CA LEU A 39 -8.52 -3.19 1.89
C LEU A 39 -8.76 -4.33 0.90
N ARG A 40 -8.91 -5.54 1.41
CA ARG A 40 -9.19 -6.74 0.61
C ARG A 40 -8.23 -6.88 -0.56
N CYS A 41 -6.93 -6.76 -0.24
CA CYS A 41 -5.88 -6.76 -1.24
C CYS A 41 -4.69 -7.57 -0.73
N ASN A 42 -4.21 -8.51 -1.54
CA ASN A 42 -3.04 -9.32 -1.19
C ASN A 42 -1.92 -9.23 -2.22
N ALA A 43 -2.11 -8.40 -3.25
CA ALA A 43 -1.09 -8.19 -4.27
C ALA A 43 -1.25 -6.79 -4.86
N ILE A 44 -0.13 -6.18 -5.23
CA ILE A 44 -0.13 -4.85 -5.83
C ILE A 44 0.76 -4.84 -7.06
N HIS A 45 0.57 -3.83 -7.89
CA HIS A 45 1.51 -3.47 -8.95
C HIS A 45 1.90 -2.01 -8.77
N THR A 46 2.98 -1.60 -9.41
CA THR A 46 3.45 -0.22 -9.35
C THR A 46 3.49 0.42 -10.75
N PHE A 47 2.68 -0.09 -11.67
CA PHE A 47 2.51 0.53 -12.98
C PHE A 47 2.05 1.97 -12.83
N PHE A 48 2.60 2.87 -13.62
CA PHE A 48 2.27 4.30 -13.63
C PHE A 48 2.65 5.05 -12.34
N MET A 49 3.37 4.43 -11.42
CA MET A 49 3.93 5.14 -10.29
C MET A 49 5.09 6.03 -10.74
N SER A 50 5.26 7.17 -10.10
CA SER A 50 6.35 8.11 -10.40
C SER A 50 7.43 8.14 -9.32
N TYR A 51 7.26 7.35 -8.27
CA TYR A 51 8.23 7.25 -7.17
C TYR A 51 8.18 5.82 -6.59
N PRO A 52 9.26 5.35 -5.97
CA PRO A 52 9.26 4.04 -5.33
C PRO A 52 8.39 4.04 -4.08
N ILE A 53 7.83 2.90 -3.74
CA ILE A 53 6.97 2.75 -2.57
C ILE A 53 7.43 1.61 -1.68
N ASP A 54 7.01 1.66 -0.43
CA ASP A 54 7.10 0.53 0.50
C ASP A 54 5.71 -0.05 0.68
N ALA A 55 5.62 -1.36 0.83
CA ALA A 55 4.37 -2.06 1.06
C ALA A 55 4.48 -2.95 2.29
N VAL A 56 3.49 -2.83 3.17
CA VAL A 56 3.37 -3.69 4.35
C VAL A 56 2.04 -4.43 4.25
N PHE A 57 2.11 -5.75 4.17
CA PHE A 57 0.93 -6.60 4.08
C PHE A 57 0.53 -7.11 5.45
N PHE A 58 -0.77 -7.09 5.73
CA PHE A 58 -1.33 -7.51 7.01
C PHE A 58 -2.32 -8.66 6.82
N ASP A 59 -2.40 -9.52 7.82
CA ASP A 59 -3.45 -10.53 7.89
C ASP A 59 -4.74 -9.93 8.48
N ARG A 60 -5.76 -10.77 8.65
CA ARG A 60 -7.06 -10.32 9.16
C ARG A 60 -7.03 -9.89 10.64
N HIS A 61 -5.94 -10.16 11.34
CA HIS A 61 -5.75 -9.76 12.74
C HIS A 61 -4.79 -8.56 12.86
N ASP A 62 -4.54 -7.86 11.75
CA ASP A 62 -3.64 -6.70 11.69
C ASP A 62 -2.20 -7.02 12.03
N ARG A 63 -1.79 -8.27 11.84
CA ARG A 63 -0.38 -8.65 12.01
C ARG A 63 0.33 -8.53 10.67
N VAL A 64 1.56 -8.02 10.72
CA VAL A 64 2.40 -7.92 9.52
C VAL A 64 2.80 -9.32 9.07
N VAL A 65 2.48 -9.67 7.82
CA VAL A 65 2.87 -10.95 7.23
C VAL A 65 3.97 -10.80 6.20
N LYS A 66 4.16 -9.59 5.65
CA LYS A 66 5.23 -9.34 4.69
C LYS A 66 5.49 -7.84 4.57
N GLU A 67 6.76 -7.47 4.47
CA GLU A 67 7.20 -6.12 4.17
C GLU A 67 8.08 -6.15 2.93
N VAL A 68 7.82 -5.24 1.98
CA VAL A 68 8.64 -5.09 0.78
C VAL A 68 8.97 -3.61 0.66
N ARG A 69 10.27 -3.28 0.68
CA ARG A 69 10.73 -1.89 0.66
C ARG A 69 11.37 -1.55 -0.67
N GLY A 70 11.27 -0.28 -1.06
CA GLY A 70 11.93 0.23 -2.24
C GLY A 70 11.42 -0.40 -3.52
N ILE A 71 10.11 -0.62 -3.62
CA ILE A 71 9.50 -1.17 -4.83
C ILE A 71 9.54 -0.10 -5.91
N LYS A 72 10.30 -0.34 -6.96
CA LYS A 72 10.44 0.62 -8.06
C LYS A 72 9.13 0.71 -8.85
N PRO A 73 8.88 1.85 -9.54
CA PRO A 73 7.78 1.94 -10.50
C PRO A 73 7.83 0.82 -11.54
N TRP A 74 6.66 0.51 -12.09
CA TRP A 74 6.50 -0.47 -13.18
C TRP A 74 6.75 -1.92 -12.79
N ARG A 75 6.66 -2.26 -11.52
CA ARG A 75 6.65 -3.66 -11.09
C ARG A 75 5.30 -4.28 -11.41
N PHE A 76 5.34 -5.44 -12.04
CA PHE A 76 4.13 -6.14 -12.49
C PHE A 76 3.32 -6.70 -11.32
N LEU A 77 3.98 -7.33 -10.37
CA LEU A 77 3.29 -8.00 -9.27
C LEU A 77 4.18 -8.06 -8.04
N VAL A 78 3.62 -7.62 -6.92
CA VAL A 78 4.19 -7.82 -5.58
C VAL A 78 3.14 -8.52 -4.75
N TRP A 79 3.37 -9.80 -4.46
CA TRP A 79 2.40 -10.63 -3.76
C TRP A 79 2.68 -10.66 -2.27
N GLY A 80 1.64 -10.46 -1.48
CA GLY A 80 1.76 -10.42 -0.01
C GLY A 80 1.66 -11.79 0.66
N GLY A 81 1.29 -12.83 -0.09
CA GLY A 81 1.10 -14.17 0.45
C GLY A 81 -0.37 -14.49 0.70
N TRP A 82 -0.64 -15.76 0.99
CA TRP A 82 -2.00 -16.28 1.14
C TRP A 82 -2.77 -15.69 2.33
N LYS A 83 -2.06 -15.25 3.37
CA LYS A 83 -2.69 -14.71 4.58
C LYS A 83 -2.93 -13.21 4.50
N ALA A 84 -2.34 -12.52 3.54
CA ALA A 84 -2.49 -11.08 3.39
C ALA A 84 -3.91 -10.75 2.96
N VAL A 85 -4.54 -9.79 3.65
CA VAL A 85 -5.88 -9.32 3.33
C VAL A 85 -5.94 -7.82 3.08
N LYS A 86 -4.87 -7.10 3.40
CA LYS A 86 -4.78 -5.66 3.15
C LYS A 86 -3.32 -5.25 3.09
N VAL A 87 -3.06 -4.11 2.46
CA VAL A 87 -1.71 -3.59 2.28
C VAL A 87 -1.67 -2.10 2.56
N LEU A 88 -0.62 -1.69 3.27
CA LEU A 88 -0.31 -0.30 3.52
C LEU A 88 0.80 0.12 2.57
N GLU A 89 0.52 1.13 1.73
CA GLU A 89 1.50 1.71 0.80
C GLU A 89 1.96 3.05 1.33
N THR A 90 3.28 3.24 1.36
CA THR A 90 3.89 4.52 1.72
C THR A 90 4.97 4.85 0.70
N ALA A 91 5.34 6.14 0.59
CA ALA A 91 6.46 6.51 -0.27
C ALA A 91 7.76 5.98 0.33
N SER A 92 8.58 5.34 -0.51
CA SER A 92 9.86 4.81 -0.04
C SER A 92 10.88 5.94 0.10
N THR A 93 11.77 5.77 1.09
CA THR A 93 12.95 6.64 1.25
C THR A 93 14.17 6.10 0.52
N PHE A 94 14.03 4.98 -0.16
CA PHE A 94 15.12 4.39 -0.94
C PHE A 94 15.23 4.93 -2.34
#